data_d893a6d9ee30499ca21a09eb0b02f5aa
#
_entry.id   d893a6d9ee30499ca21a09eb0b02f5aa
#
_cell.length_a   1.000
_cell.length_b   1.000
_cell.length_c   1.000
_cell.angle_alpha   90.00
_cell.angle_beta   90.00
_cell.angle_gamma   90.00
#
_symmetry.space_group_name_H-M   'P 1'
#
loop_
_entity.id
_entity.type
_entity.pdbx_description
1 polymer ?
#
loop_
_entity_poly.entity_id
_entity_poly.type
_entity_poly.pdbx_seq_one_letter_code
_entity_poly.pdbx_strand_id
1 'polypeptide(L)'
;TSLEWVLNFHKNDAANTSMPMEMIAGAEDYYNMTNEMDADAALALTAESPEFADTVGIKAVDDYTLQYTCLSEKPYFDTVAAYNCLYPISQGMLDEIGVDGFKAATPENIWYNGCYTCTEYIQQNTKTLTKNPLYWDTDAKLFDSVTVKMVESVDTAYQLYTTGELDHVDLSESNLTTIYNNESDPLHDQLVEKRPTKFSYQFHFNYDKHNDDQSEDTNWNTAIANEAFRKCWYYGLDLGSYYKRTNAINPYKCYNNAYTMQGLVYLSDGTEYTSLVQEKLGLPAYDGETMTRLDSEKFEEYKAQAMEELTAAGVTFPVHARYFIAGGNQTALDSANVLKQAFSDSFGDDFIVLDIDSYVSSLSKEVRDPRRQSFVINGWGADYGDPQNYLGQETDDSDNAYYMVQLGHAVDSESDELKDLYSQFTELVNKADAITDDLDARYEAYAEAEAFMLDHALIVPAYFDISWE
;
A
#
# COMPACT_ATOMS: atom_id res chain seq x y z
N THR A 1 0.01 -24.64 -16.17
CA THR A 1 0.63 -25.04 -14.87
C THR A 1 0.58 -23.91 -13.86
N SER A 2 1.20 -22.75 -14.11
CA SER A 2 1.36 -21.69 -13.10
C SER A 2 0.04 -21.20 -12.54
N LEU A 3 -0.91 -20.83 -13.38
CA LEU A 3 -2.23 -20.35 -12.93
C LEU A 3 -3.03 -21.45 -12.20
N GLU A 4 -2.96 -22.72 -12.68
CA GLU A 4 -3.58 -23.84 -11.98
C GLU A 4 -2.98 -23.99 -10.56
N TRP A 5 -1.66 -23.86 -10.43
CA TRP A 5 -1.00 -23.91 -9.13
C TRP A 5 -1.47 -22.78 -8.19
N VAL A 6 -1.49 -21.55 -8.68
CA VAL A 6 -1.89 -20.37 -7.91
C VAL A 6 -3.35 -20.47 -7.45
N LEU A 7 -4.24 -20.95 -8.30
CA LEU A 7 -5.68 -21.05 -8.02
C LEU A 7 -6.07 -22.30 -7.23
N ASN A 8 -5.22 -23.33 -7.15
CA ASN A 8 -5.53 -24.54 -6.41
C ASN A 8 -5.31 -24.30 -4.91
N PHE A 9 -6.39 -24.29 -4.14
CA PHE A 9 -6.38 -24.00 -2.69
C PHE A 9 -5.36 -24.85 -1.90
N HIS A 10 -5.22 -26.14 -2.22
CA HIS A 10 -4.32 -27.05 -1.51
C HIS A 10 -2.86 -26.98 -1.99
N LYS A 11 -2.60 -26.43 -3.17
CA LYS A 11 -1.24 -26.20 -3.68
C LYS A 11 -0.66 -24.86 -3.23
N ASN A 12 -1.47 -23.82 -3.16
CA ASN A 12 -1.04 -22.43 -2.91
C ASN A 12 -1.22 -22.04 -1.44
N ASP A 13 -0.16 -22.16 -0.64
CA ASP A 13 -0.16 -21.72 0.76
C ASP A 13 -0.08 -20.20 0.92
N ALA A 14 0.34 -19.48 -0.11
CA ALA A 14 0.52 -18.03 -0.05
C ALA A 14 -0.82 -17.25 -0.13
N ALA A 15 -1.89 -17.91 -0.54
CA ALA A 15 -3.24 -17.34 -0.70
C ALA A 15 -3.27 -16.04 -1.55
N ASN A 16 -2.28 -15.84 -2.44
CA ASN A 16 -2.21 -14.68 -3.33
C ASN A 16 -3.04 -14.92 -4.60
N THR A 17 -4.34 -15.00 -4.43
CA THR A 17 -5.30 -15.43 -5.46
C THR A 17 -6.35 -14.38 -5.81
N SER A 18 -6.49 -13.30 -5.04
CA SER A 18 -7.54 -12.29 -5.24
C SER A 18 -7.51 -11.71 -6.65
N MET A 19 -6.35 -11.22 -7.11
CA MET A 19 -6.23 -10.63 -8.43
C MET A 19 -6.63 -11.56 -9.59
N PRO A 20 -6.12 -12.81 -9.72
CA PRO A 20 -6.59 -13.69 -10.77
C PRO A 20 -8.07 -14.09 -10.62
N MET A 21 -8.61 -14.21 -9.40
CA MET A 21 -10.03 -14.50 -9.19
C MET A 21 -10.94 -13.34 -9.62
N GLU A 22 -10.55 -12.11 -9.38
CA GLU A 22 -11.29 -10.91 -9.77
C GLU A 22 -11.24 -10.59 -11.27
N MET A 23 -10.28 -11.16 -11.98
CA MET A 23 -10.02 -10.79 -13.38
C MET A 23 -10.28 -11.90 -14.38
N ILE A 24 -9.93 -13.15 -14.06
CA ILE A 24 -9.96 -14.26 -15.01
C ILE A 24 -11.24 -15.06 -14.85
N ALA A 25 -11.98 -15.27 -15.94
CA ALA A 25 -13.21 -16.02 -15.95
C ALA A 25 -13.02 -17.43 -15.36
N GLY A 26 -13.89 -17.85 -14.45
CA GLY A 26 -13.88 -19.16 -13.79
C GLY A 26 -12.73 -19.40 -12.80
N ALA A 27 -11.89 -18.41 -12.54
CA ALA A 27 -10.78 -18.55 -11.59
C ALA A 27 -11.27 -18.73 -10.15
N GLU A 28 -12.26 -17.94 -9.74
CA GLU A 28 -12.90 -18.05 -8.42
C GLU A 28 -13.66 -19.38 -8.27
N ASP A 29 -14.39 -19.80 -9.30
CA ASP A 29 -15.11 -21.09 -9.30
C ASP A 29 -14.15 -22.26 -9.08
N TYR A 30 -12.97 -22.23 -9.74
CA TYR A 30 -11.95 -23.26 -9.57
C TYR A 30 -11.33 -23.23 -8.16
N TYR A 31 -11.02 -22.05 -7.65
CA TYR A 31 -10.48 -21.89 -6.29
C TYR A 31 -11.47 -22.46 -5.25
N ASN A 32 -12.73 -22.06 -5.31
CA ASN A 32 -13.77 -22.52 -4.37
C ASN A 32 -14.01 -24.01 -4.49
N MET A 33 -14.05 -24.55 -5.70
CA MET A 33 -14.17 -26.00 -5.93
C MET A 33 -13.01 -26.77 -5.29
N THR A 34 -11.76 -26.34 -5.50
CA THR A 34 -10.59 -27.01 -4.91
C THR A 34 -10.54 -26.87 -3.39
N ASN A 35 -11.06 -25.78 -2.83
CA ASN A 35 -11.18 -25.59 -1.38
C ASN A 35 -12.15 -26.60 -0.73
N GLU A 36 -13.26 -26.94 -1.42
CA GLU A 36 -14.25 -27.87 -0.95
C GLU A 36 -13.88 -29.38 -1.21
N MET A 37 -12.89 -29.61 -2.07
CA MET A 37 -12.44 -30.97 -2.42
C MET A 37 -11.63 -31.62 -1.29
N ASP A 38 -11.58 -32.95 -1.32
CA ASP A 38 -10.57 -33.72 -0.59
C ASP A 38 -9.15 -33.25 -1.04
N ALA A 39 -8.25 -33.03 -0.06
CA ALA A 39 -6.93 -32.49 -0.34
C ALA A 39 -6.11 -33.33 -1.34
N ASP A 40 -6.13 -34.67 -1.19
CA ASP A 40 -5.38 -35.56 -2.10
C ASP A 40 -5.96 -35.50 -3.52
N ALA A 41 -7.28 -35.38 -3.65
CA ALA A 41 -7.93 -35.24 -4.95
C ALA A 41 -7.62 -33.89 -5.60
N ALA A 42 -7.63 -32.77 -4.84
CA ALA A 42 -7.28 -31.43 -5.33
C ALA A 42 -5.82 -31.35 -5.73
N LEU A 43 -4.89 -31.91 -4.94
CA LEU A 43 -3.45 -31.97 -5.25
C LEU A 43 -3.13 -32.77 -6.51
N ALA A 44 -3.98 -33.72 -6.89
CA ALA A 44 -3.81 -34.53 -8.10
C ALA A 44 -4.24 -33.78 -9.39
N LEU A 45 -4.97 -32.67 -9.30
CA LEU A 45 -5.38 -31.89 -10.46
C LEU A 45 -4.18 -31.24 -11.16
N THR A 46 -4.31 -31.04 -12.45
CA THR A 46 -3.31 -30.37 -13.31
C THR A 46 -4.00 -29.37 -14.22
N ALA A 47 -3.22 -28.59 -14.94
CA ALA A 47 -3.75 -27.67 -15.96
C ALA A 47 -4.51 -28.40 -17.12
N GLU A 48 -4.32 -29.70 -17.26
CA GLU A 48 -5.00 -30.53 -18.27
C GLU A 48 -6.27 -31.21 -17.71
N SER A 49 -6.48 -31.14 -16.39
CA SER A 49 -7.68 -31.70 -15.76
C SER A 49 -8.92 -30.94 -16.24
N PRO A 50 -10.02 -31.61 -16.58
CA PRO A 50 -11.25 -30.96 -17.06
C PRO A 50 -11.77 -29.90 -16.09
N GLU A 51 -11.60 -30.11 -14.78
CA GLU A 51 -11.98 -29.22 -13.71
C GLU A 51 -11.30 -27.82 -13.86
N PHE A 52 -10.07 -27.76 -14.37
CA PHE A 52 -9.35 -26.54 -14.65
C PHE A 52 -9.54 -26.10 -16.11
N ALA A 53 -9.27 -26.99 -17.06
CA ALA A 53 -9.19 -26.67 -18.49
C ALA A 53 -10.52 -26.19 -19.09
N ASP A 54 -11.65 -26.69 -18.55
CA ASP A 54 -13.00 -26.34 -19.01
C ASP A 54 -13.63 -25.19 -18.22
N THR A 55 -13.02 -24.81 -17.08
CA THR A 55 -13.58 -23.79 -16.17
C THR A 55 -12.83 -22.48 -16.26
N VAL A 56 -11.48 -22.51 -16.21
CA VAL A 56 -10.68 -21.30 -16.09
C VAL A 56 -10.36 -20.68 -17.46
N GLY A 57 -10.56 -19.40 -17.58
CA GLY A 57 -10.37 -18.61 -18.80
C GLY A 57 -8.91 -18.46 -19.24
N ILE A 58 -8.14 -19.55 -19.32
CA ILE A 58 -6.78 -19.56 -19.86
C ILE A 58 -6.62 -20.69 -20.85
N LYS A 59 -5.98 -20.42 -21.99
CA LYS A 59 -5.78 -21.41 -23.04
C LYS A 59 -4.45 -21.21 -23.76
N ALA A 60 -3.65 -22.28 -23.85
CA ALA A 60 -2.56 -22.36 -24.80
C ALA A 60 -3.15 -22.63 -26.19
N VAL A 61 -3.12 -21.63 -27.08
CA VAL A 61 -3.64 -21.74 -28.46
C VAL A 61 -2.65 -22.51 -29.34
N ASP A 62 -1.37 -22.23 -29.12
CA ASP A 62 -0.21 -22.92 -29.73
C ASP A 62 1.00 -22.79 -28.79
N ASP A 63 2.19 -23.22 -29.27
CA ASP A 63 3.43 -23.22 -28.48
C ASP A 63 3.91 -21.82 -28.04
N TYR A 64 3.40 -20.74 -28.66
CA TYR A 64 3.84 -19.37 -28.41
C TYR A 64 2.69 -18.41 -28.11
N THR A 65 1.43 -18.89 -28.12
CA THR A 65 0.23 -18.07 -27.92
C THR A 65 -0.54 -18.54 -26.70
N LEU A 66 -0.62 -17.67 -25.69
CA LEU A 66 -1.45 -17.84 -24.50
C LEU A 66 -2.62 -16.86 -24.57
N GLN A 67 -3.83 -17.36 -24.42
CA GLN A 67 -5.05 -16.55 -24.40
C GLN A 67 -5.63 -16.53 -23.00
N TYR A 68 -5.95 -15.35 -22.50
CA TYR A 68 -6.76 -15.14 -21.30
C TYR A 68 -8.17 -14.68 -21.69
N THR A 69 -9.18 -15.17 -20.96
CA THR A 69 -10.55 -14.69 -21.01
C THR A 69 -10.85 -14.07 -19.66
N CYS A 70 -11.08 -12.75 -19.65
CA CYS A 70 -11.39 -12.01 -18.44
C CYS A 70 -12.91 -12.01 -18.15
N LEU A 71 -13.30 -11.75 -16.91
CA LEU A 71 -14.70 -11.59 -16.47
C LEU A 71 -15.36 -10.38 -17.13
N SER A 72 -14.59 -9.33 -17.38
CA SER A 72 -14.99 -8.13 -18.10
C SER A 72 -13.80 -7.56 -18.85
N GLU A 73 -13.99 -6.55 -19.67
CA GLU A 73 -12.89 -5.83 -20.31
C GLU A 73 -12.02 -5.15 -19.24
N LYS A 74 -10.71 -5.43 -19.29
CA LYS A 74 -9.70 -4.90 -18.38
C LYS A 74 -8.61 -4.23 -19.20
N PRO A 75 -8.70 -2.91 -19.47
CA PRO A 75 -7.77 -2.22 -20.38
C PRO A 75 -6.32 -2.19 -19.88
N TYR A 76 -6.09 -2.53 -18.63
CA TYR A 76 -4.78 -2.59 -17.95
C TYR A 76 -4.23 -4.02 -17.79
N PHE A 77 -4.87 -5.05 -18.37
CA PHE A 77 -4.52 -6.45 -18.12
C PHE A 77 -3.09 -6.82 -18.55
N ASP A 78 -2.52 -6.13 -19.52
CA ASP A 78 -1.12 -6.29 -19.92
C ASP A 78 -0.14 -5.98 -18.77
N THR A 79 -0.46 -5.00 -17.92
CA THR A 79 0.34 -4.67 -16.74
C THR A 79 0.16 -5.71 -15.61
N VAL A 80 -1.02 -6.33 -15.51
CA VAL A 80 -1.30 -7.45 -14.58
C VAL A 80 -0.42 -8.65 -14.90
N ALA A 81 -0.14 -8.90 -16.18
CA ALA A 81 0.72 -10.02 -16.61
C ALA A 81 2.16 -9.93 -16.07
N ALA A 82 2.59 -8.75 -15.63
CA ALA A 82 3.88 -8.53 -14.98
C ALA A 82 3.86 -8.77 -13.46
N TYR A 83 2.71 -9.07 -12.87
CA TYR A 83 2.59 -9.32 -11.44
C TYR A 83 2.91 -10.77 -11.07
N ASN A 84 3.41 -10.98 -9.85
CA ASN A 84 4.01 -12.25 -9.43
C ASN A 84 3.06 -13.45 -9.46
N CYS A 85 1.75 -13.27 -9.26
CA CYS A 85 0.76 -14.35 -9.31
C CYS A 85 0.61 -14.99 -10.71
N LEU A 86 1.06 -14.29 -11.77
CA LEU A 86 1.07 -14.79 -13.15
C LEU A 86 2.46 -15.21 -13.64
N TYR A 87 3.50 -15.17 -12.78
CA TYR A 87 4.84 -15.60 -13.17
C TYR A 87 4.87 -17.09 -13.51
N PRO A 88 5.65 -17.48 -14.53
CA PRO A 88 5.74 -18.87 -14.95
C PRO A 88 6.48 -19.73 -13.91
N ILE A 89 5.89 -20.86 -13.54
CA ILE A 89 6.49 -21.93 -12.74
C ILE A 89 6.90 -23.06 -13.67
N SER A 90 8.10 -23.62 -13.49
CA SER A 90 8.56 -24.74 -14.30
C SER A 90 7.85 -26.05 -13.93
N GLN A 91 7.15 -26.67 -14.88
CA GLN A 91 6.57 -28.00 -14.70
C GLN A 91 7.65 -29.05 -14.36
N GLY A 92 8.80 -28.98 -15.05
CA GLY A 92 9.90 -29.90 -14.77
C GLY A 92 10.45 -29.81 -13.34
N MET A 93 10.49 -28.59 -12.78
CA MET A 93 10.84 -28.41 -11.37
C MET A 93 9.77 -29.05 -10.45
N LEU A 94 8.49 -28.81 -10.72
CA LEU A 94 7.40 -29.40 -9.93
C LEU A 94 7.37 -30.92 -9.99
N ASP A 95 7.68 -31.51 -11.15
CA ASP A 95 7.78 -32.95 -11.33
C ASP A 95 8.95 -33.56 -10.51
N GLU A 96 10.03 -32.77 -10.33
CA GLU A 96 11.21 -33.20 -9.56
C GLU A 96 11.01 -33.11 -8.05
N ILE A 97 10.51 -31.94 -7.57
CA ILE A 97 10.45 -31.66 -6.12
C ILE A 97 9.06 -31.84 -5.50
N GLY A 98 8.01 -31.92 -6.32
CA GLY A 98 6.62 -32.03 -5.87
C GLY A 98 6.09 -30.79 -5.14
N VAL A 99 4.82 -30.87 -4.70
CA VAL A 99 4.14 -29.78 -3.96
C VAL A 99 4.86 -29.46 -2.66
N ASP A 100 5.18 -30.45 -1.87
CA ASP A 100 5.84 -30.28 -0.58
C ASP A 100 7.26 -29.71 -0.73
N GLY A 101 7.98 -30.16 -1.76
CA GLY A 101 9.31 -29.63 -2.06
C GLY A 101 9.25 -28.17 -2.52
N PHE A 102 8.22 -27.77 -3.26
CA PHE A 102 8.04 -26.39 -3.66
C PHE A 102 7.68 -25.48 -2.47
N LYS A 103 6.78 -25.92 -1.58
CA LYS A 103 6.42 -25.21 -0.33
C LYS A 103 7.62 -25.06 0.62
N ALA A 104 8.53 -26.02 0.63
CA ALA A 104 9.76 -26.02 1.42
C ALA A 104 11.00 -25.69 0.57
N ALA A 105 10.85 -24.87 -0.48
CA ALA A 105 11.92 -24.55 -1.39
C ALA A 105 13.09 -23.85 -0.71
N THR A 106 14.30 -24.28 -1.09
CA THR A 106 15.58 -23.68 -0.66
C THR A 106 16.35 -23.22 -1.89
N PRO A 107 17.38 -22.36 -1.71
CA PRO A 107 18.21 -21.95 -2.83
C PRO A 107 18.82 -23.12 -3.65
N GLU A 108 18.97 -24.29 -3.04
CA GLU A 108 19.62 -25.44 -3.67
C GLU A 108 18.63 -26.30 -4.47
N ASN A 109 17.33 -26.26 -4.18
CA ASN A 109 16.35 -27.15 -4.81
C ASN A 109 15.37 -26.45 -5.77
N ILE A 110 15.39 -25.12 -5.88
CA ILE A 110 14.61 -24.39 -6.87
C ILE A 110 15.38 -24.18 -8.17
N TRP A 111 14.62 -24.04 -9.29
CA TRP A 111 15.21 -23.72 -10.58
C TRP A 111 15.16 -22.20 -10.82
N TYR A 112 16.19 -21.69 -11.46
CA TYR A 112 16.37 -20.27 -11.72
C TYR A 112 16.29 -19.96 -13.21
N ASN A 113 15.48 -18.97 -13.58
CA ASN A 113 15.44 -18.39 -14.92
C ASN A 113 15.87 -16.91 -14.95
N GLY A 114 16.11 -16.31 -13.79
CA GLY A 114 16.55 -14.93 -13.64
C GLY A 114 18.05 -14.74 -13.86
N CYS A 115 18.48 -13.47 -13.84
CA CYS A 115 19.88 -13.07 -14.07
C CYS A 115 20.85 -13.50 -12.93
N TYR A 116 20.31 -13.86 -11.78
CA TYR A 116 21.08 -14.36 -10.63
C TYR A 116 20.53 -15.68 -10.10
N THR A 117 21.40 -16.45 -9.47
CA THR A 117 21.07 -17.60 -8.62
C THR A 117 21.43 -17.28 -7.17
N CYS A 118 20.63 -17.71 -6.20
CA CYS A 118 20.98 -17.57 -4.78
C CYS A 118 21.94 -18.68 -4.39
N THR A 119 23.20 -18.36 -4.12
CA THR A 119 24.25 -19.31 -3.81
C THR A 119 24.54 -19.44 -2.33
N GLU A 120 24.04 -18.51 -1.53
CA GLU A 120 24.10 -18.57 -0.07
C GLU A 120 22.85 -17.89 0.51
N TYR A 121 22.23 -18.53 1.49
CA TYR A 121 21.12 -17.96 2.23
C TYR A 121 21.23 -18.33 3.70
N ILE A 122 21.54 -17.35 4.53
CA ILE A 122 21.53 -17.46 5.99
C ILE A 122 20.39 -16.58 6.49
N GLN A 123 19.33 -17.21 6.98
CA GLN A 123 18.12 -16.50 7.43
C GLN A 123 18.47 -15.40 8.43
N GLN A 124 17.90 -14.19 8.24
CA GLN A 124 18.14 -13.01 9.06
C GLN A 124 19.62 -12.57 9.15
N ASN A 125 20.45 -12.97 8.22
CA ASN A 125 21.87 -12.60 8.20
C ASN A 125 22.35 -12.20 6.81
N THR A 126 22.47 -13.16 5.88
CA THR A 126 23.10 -12.91 4.58
C THR A 126 22.37 -13.63 3.46
N LYS A 127 22.27 -12.95 2.31
CA LYS A 127 21.85 -13.53 1.04
C LYS A 127 22.88 -13.18 -0.02
N THR A 128 23.49 -14.18 -0.66
CA THR A 128 24.42 -13.99 -1.77
C THR A 128 23.80 -14.47 -3.08
N LEU A 129 23.74 -13.56 -4.03
CA LEU A 129 23.25 -13.78 -5.38
C LEU A 129 24.46 -13.79 -6.33
N THR A 130 24.63 -14.86 -7.11
CA THR A 130 25.72 -14.99 -8.08
C THR A 130 25.15 -14.97 -9.50
N LYS A 131 25.84 -14.33 -10.43
CA LYS A 131 25.44 -14.23 -11.83
C LYS A 131 25.10 -15.61 -12.39
N ASN A 132 23.90 -15.73 -12.99
CA ASN A 132 23.43 -16.97 -13.61
C ASN A 132 24.08 -17.14 -14.99
N PRO A 133 24.91 -18.15 -15.21
CA PRO A 133 25.57 -18.36 -16.52
C PRO A 133 24.60 -18.83 -17.61
N LEU A 134 23.40 -19.23 -17.24
CA LEU A 134 22.35 -19.70 -18.17
C LEU A 134 21.29 -18.61 -18.44
N TYR A 135 21.51 -17.38 -17.96
CA TYR A 135 20.58 -16.30 -18.22
C TYR A 135 20.52 -15.99 -19.73
N TRP A 136 19.32 -15.80 -20.24
CA TRP A 136 19.04 -15.66 -21.67
C TRP A 136 19.67 -14.41 -22.29
N ASP A 137 19.76 -13.30 -21.54
CA ASP A 137 20.37 -12.07 -21.99
C ASP A 137 21.86 -12.06 -21.66
N THR A 138 22.65 -12.49 -22.63
CA THR A 138 24.12 -12.56 -22.48
C THR A 138 24.81 -11.20 -22.49
N ASP A 139 24.10 -10.14 -22.95
CA ASP A 139 24.64 -8.78 -23.04
C ASP A 139 24.30 -7.94 -21.80
N ALA A 140 23.49 -8.48 -20.89
CA ALA A 140 23.13 -7.81 -19.64
C ALA A 140 24.37 -7.47 -18.80
N LYS A 141 24.48 -6.18 -18.44
CA LYS A 141 25.57 -5.70 -17.56
C LYS A 141 25.21 -5.98 -16.10
N LEU A 142 25.71 -7.08 -15.59
CA LEU A 142 25.46 -7.59 -14.27
C LEU A 142 26.73 -7.59 -13.41
N PHE A 143 26.60 -7.40 -12.11
CA PHE A 143 27.66 -7.71 -11.15
C PHE A 143 27.90 -9.23 -11.13
N ASP A 144 29.12 -9.66 -10.84
CA ASP A 144 29.42 -11.09 -10.71
C ASP A 144 28.72 -11.70 -9.50
N SER A 145 28.62 -10.93 -8.42
CA SER A 145 27.85 -11.29 -7.22
C SER A 145 27.27 -10.06 -6.54
N VAL A 146 26.14 -10.25 -5.84
CA VAL A 146 25.49 -9.25 -4.97
C VAL A 146 25.26 -9.92 -3.62
N THR A 147 25.81 -9.34 -2.55
CA THR A 147 25.58 -9.82 -1.19
C THR A 147 24.71 -8.82 -0.44
N VAL A 148 23.56 -9.29 0.05
CA VAL A 148 22.67 -8.53 0.91
C VAL A 148 22.90 -8.94 2.35
N LYS A 149 23.29 -7.99 3.21
CA LYS A 149 23.47 -8.21 4.65
C LYS A 149 22.26 -7.65 5.41
N MET A 150 21.71 -8.42 6.33
CA MET A 150 20.72 -7.94 7.28
C MET A 150 21.44 -7.23 8.43
N VAL A 151 21.18 -5.93 8.56
CA VAL A 151 21.77 -5.07 9.61
C VAL A 151 20.63 -4.40 10.37
N GLU A 152 20.62 -4.54 11.69
CA GLU A 152 19.52 -4.08 12.55
C GLU A 152 19.37 -2.55 12.59
N SER A 153 20.46 -1.82 12.35
CA SER A 153 20.48 -0.35 12.48
C SER A 153 21.13 0.29 11.26
N VAL A 154 20.49 1.33 10.73
CA VAL A 154 21.01 2.15 9.63
C VAL A 154 22.38 2.75 9.99
N ASP A 155 22.59 3.16 11.23
CA ASP A 155 23.88 3.70 11.69
C ASP A 155 24.98 2.63 11.71
N THR A 156 24.65 1.38 12.05
CA THR A 156 25.58 0.26 11.93
C THR A 156 25.89 -0.03 10.47
N ALA A 157 24.91 0.00 9.57
CA ALA A 157 25.12 -0.16 8.14
C ALA A 157 26.03 0.94 7.59
N TYR A 158 25.83 2.20 8.00
CA TYR A 158 26.71 3.31 7.64
C TYR A 158 28.16 3.08 8.09
N GLN A 159 28.39 2.51 9.28
CA GLN A 159 29.74 2.15 9.76
C GLN A 159 30.37 1.07 8.91
N LEU A 160 29.63 0.06 8.50
CA LEU A 160 30.11 -1.00 7.59
C LEU A 160 30.46 -0.42 6.21
N TYR A 161 29.70 0.57 5.72
CA TYR A 161 30.03 1.28 4.49
C TYR A 161 31.36 2.04 4.63
N THR A 162 31.55 2.81 5.71
CA THR A 162 32.78 3.59 5.94
C THR A 162 34.04 2.72 6.13
N THR A 163 33.87 1.45 6.54
CA THR A 163 34.95 0.47 6.64
C THR A 163 35.16 -0.34 5.36
N GLY A 164 34.35 -0.13 4.33
CA GLY A 164 34.42 -0.82 3.03
C GLY A 164 33.85 -2.24 3.05
N GLU A 165 32.98 -2.55 4.01
CA GLU A 165 32.29 -3.83 4.09
C GLU A 165 30.92 -3.82 3.35
N LEU A 166 30.40 -2.64 3.02
CA LEU A 166 29.24 -2.40 2.17
C LEU A 166 29.58 -1.40 1.07
N ASP A 167 28.99 -1.58 -0.10
CA ASP A 167 29.13 -0.69 -1.25
C ASP A 167 27.99 0.33 -1.35
N HIS A 168 26.89 0.09 -0.60
CA HIS A 168 25.68 0.89 -0.62
C HIS A 168 24.99 0.86 0.75
N VAL A 169 24.43 2.00 1.18
CA VAL A 169 23.73 2.14 2.46
C VAL A 169 22.72 3.28 2.40
N ASP A 170 21.55 3.08 3.01
CA ASP A 170 20.62 4.17 3.31
C ASP A 170 21.15 4.97 4.50
N LEU A 171 20.90 6.29 4.50
CA LEU A 171 21.39 7.19 5.54
C LEU A 171 20.31 7.51 6.56
N SER A 172 20.69 7.52 7.84
CA SER A 172 19.85 8.11 8.89
C SER A 172 19.82 9.64 8.75
N GLU A 173 18.79 10.29 9.33
CA GLU A 173 18.69 11.76 9.40
C GLU A 173 19.99 12.39 9.93
N SER A 174 20.58 11.81 10.98
CA SER A 174 21.81 12.31 11.62
C SER A 174 23.02 12.23 10.68
N ASN A 175 23.24 11.06 10.06
CA ASN A 175 24.37 10.84 9.15
C ASN A 175 24.22 11.73 7.90
N LEU A 176 23.03 11.74 7.29
CA LEU A 176 22.70 12.60 6.14
C LEU A 176 22.99 14.07 6.44
N THR A 177 22.41 14.60 7.52
CA THR A 177 22.56 16.03 7.88
C THR A 177 24.02 16.39 8.16
N THR A 178 24.78 15.49 8.79
CA THR A 178 26.20 15.70 9.09
C THR A 178 27.01 15.80 7.80
N ILE A 179 26.83 14.88 6.87
CA ILE A 179 27.56 14.86 5.59
C ILE A 179 27.13 16.05 4.72
N TYR A 180 25.83 16.27 4.57
CA TYR A 180 25.26 17.33 3.72
C TYR A 180 25.74 18.75 4.13
N ASN A 181 25.81 19.02 5.42
CA ASN A 181 26.25 20.33 5.94
C ASN A 181 27.77 20.51 5.97
N ASN A 182 28.55 19.53 5.59
CA ASN A 182 30.02 19.58 5.58
C ASN A 182 30.56 19.36 4.15
N GLU A 183 30.66 20.44 3.37
CA GLU A 183 31.21 20.39 2.00
C GLU A 183 32.64 19.79 1.92
N SER A 184 33.35 19.67 3.04
CA SER A 184 34.66 19.05 3.10
C SER A 184 34.60 17.56 3.43
N ASP A 185 33.42 17.01 3.69
CA ASP A 185 33.26 15.58 3.92
C ASP A 185 33.52 14.80 2.62
N PRO A 186 34.37 13.75 2.63
CA PRO A 186 34.66 12.99 1.42
C PRO A 186 33.45 12.29 0.80
N LEU A 187 32.34 12.15 1.53
CA LEU A 187 31.10 11.54 1.07
C LEU A 187 30.05 12.58 0.58
N HIS A 188 30.31 13.88 0.80
CA HIS A 188 29.35 14.93 0.44
C HIS A 188 28.88 14.86 -1.03
N ASP A 189 29.84 14.73 -1.95
CA ASP A 189 29.56 14.67 -3.40
C ASP A 189 29.01 13.28 -3.85
N GLN A 190 28.90 12.33 -2.94
CA GLN A 190 28.37 10.99 -3.21
C GLN A 190 26.92 10.83 -2.75
N LEU A 191 26.37 11.82 -2.04
CA LEU A 191 24.99 11.81 -1.59
C LEU A 191 24.01 11.75 -2.77
N VAL A 192 23.08 10.82 -2.73
CA VAL A 192 22.04 10.65 -3.73
C VAL A 192 20.67 10.64 -3.07
N GLU A 193 19.81 11.54 -3.50
CA GLU A 193 18.38 11.47 -3.16
C GLU A 193 17.71 10.41 -4.02
N LYS A 194 17.09 9.42 -3.37
CA LYS A 194 16.40 8.32 -4.06
C LYS A 194 15.11 8.81 -4.72
N ARG A 195 14.62 8.04 -5.66
CA ARG A 195 13.26 8.23 -6.18
C ARG A 195 12.25 7.83 -5.10
N PRO A 196 11.02 8.39 -5.13
CA PRO A 196 9.95 7.88 -4.29
C PRO A 196 9.82 6.37 -4.42
N THR A 197 9.55 5.69 -3.31
CA THR A 197 9.13 4.29 -3.37
C THR A 197 7.81 4.19 -4.14
N LYS A 198 7.38 2.98 -4.51
CA LYS A 198 6.11 2.79 -5.22
C LYS A 198 4.86 3.07 -4.35
N PHE A 199 5.03 3.42 -3.09
CA PHE A 199 3.94 3.55 -2.13
C PHE A 199 3.53 5.01 -1.92
N SER A 200 2.22 5.23 -1.94
CA SER A 200 1.55 6.43 -1.44
C SER A 200 0.94 6.10 -0.07
N TYR A 201 1.20 6.93 0.94
CA TYR A 201 0.76 6.73 2.32
C TYR A 201 -0.37 7.68 2.69
N GLN A 202 -1.38 7.17 3.41
CA GLN A 202 -2.59 7.90 3.81
C GLN A 202 -3.00 7.56 5.23
N PHE A 203 -3.80 8.45 5.83
CA PHE A 203 -4.60 8.16 7.00
C PHE A 203 -5.91 7.51 6.56
N HIS A 204 -6.12 6.27 6.99
CA HIS A 204 -7.39 5.56 6.87
C HIS A 204 -8.06 5.53 8.24
N PHE A 205 -9.33 5.90 8.31
CA PHE A 205 -10.06 6.03 9.56
C PHE A 205 -10.81 4.75 9.93
N ASN A 206 -10.90 4.48 11.22
CA ASN A 206 -11.75 3.42 11.76
C ASN A 206 -13.13 4.03 12.10
N TYR A 207 -14.13 3.65 11.34
CA TYR A 207 -15.51 4.14 11.50
C TYR A 207 -16.36 3.30 12.46
N ASP A 208 -15.81 2.21 13.00
CA ASP A 208 -16.41 1.36 14.01
C ASP A 208 -15.35 0.91 15.02
N LYS A 209 -14.82 1.90 15.75
CA LYS A 209 -13.79 1.68 16.77
C LYS A 209 -14.40 1.13 18.06
N HIS A 210 -13.68 0.17 18.66
CA HIS A 210 -14.03 -0.42 19.94
C HIS A 210 -13.02 -0.08 21.04
N ASN A 211 -13.51 -0.04 22.27
CA ASN A 211 -12.72 0.09 23.48
C ASN A 211 -12.01 -1.23 23.84
N ASP A 212 -11.15 -1.22 24.85
CA ASP A 212 -10.42 -2.41 25.30
C ASP A 212 -11.33 -3.52 25.85
N ASP A 213 -12.53 -3.17 26.36
CA ASP A 213 -13.55 -4.10 26.81
C ASP A 213 -14.51 -4.55 25.71
N GLN A 214 -14.21 -4.22 24.46
CA GLN A 214 -15.00 -4.50 23.26
C GLN A 214 -16.35 -3.76 23.19
N SER A 215 -16.60 -2.81 24.05
CA SER A 215 -17.70 -1.86 23.85
C SER A 215 -17.36 -0.88 22.72
N GLU A 216 -18.38 -0.37 22.05
CA GLU A 216 -18.24 0.66 21.03
C GLU A 216 -17.63 1.95 21.63
N ASP A 217 -16.67 2.58 20.93
CA ASP A 217 -16.19 3.92 21.25
C ASP A 217 -17.07 4.98 20.60
N THR A 218 -18.22 5.21 21.19
CA THR A 218 -19.22 6.14 20.66
C THR A 218 -18.66 7.57 20.48
N ASN A 219 -17.73 8.01 21.36
CA ASN A 219 -17.14 9.35 21.24
C ASN A 219 -16.33 9.51 19.95
N TRP A 220 -15.44 8.54 19.66
CA TRP A 220 -14.67 8.53 18.42
C TRP A 220 -15.55 8.29 17.19
N ASN A 221 -16.44 7.28 17.24
CA ASN A 221 -17.25 6.89 16.09
C ASN A 221 -18.19 8.02 15.65
N THR A 222 -18.78 8.74 16.60
CA THR A 222 -19.61 9.93 16.28
C THR A 222 -18.75 11.06 15.73
N ALA A 223 -17.56 11.31 16.29
CA ALA A 223 -16.67 12.37 15.84
C ALA A 223 -16.18 12.11 14.41
N ILE A 224 -15.67 10.90 14.12
CA ILE A 224 -15.09 10.60 12.80
C ILE A 224 -16.13 10.46 11.69
N ALA A 225 -17.38 10.14 12.02
CA ALA A 225 -18.49 10.15 11.07
C ALA A 225 -18.88 11.57 10.61
N ASN A 226 -18.53 12.59 11.40
CA ASN A 226 -18.83 13.99 11.07
C ASN A 226 -17.85 14.52 10.00
N GLU A 227 -18.39 15.06 8.89
CA GLU A 227 -17.56 15.54 7.77
C GLU A 227 -16.70 16.74 8.16
N ALA A 228 -17.25 17.71 8.92
CA ALA A 228 -16.48 18.88 9.35
C ALA A 228 -15.28 18.47 10.23
N PHE A 229 -15.44 17.43 11.05
CA PHE A 229 -14.35 16.88 11.86
C PHE A 229 -13.26 16.24 10.97
N ARG A 230 -13.63 15.46 9.94
CA ARG A 230 -12.65 14.89 8.98
C ARG A 230 -11.96 15.99 8.16
N LYS A 231 -12.70 17.03 7.75
CA LYS A 231 -12.13 18.19 7.04
C LYS A 231 -11.10 18.96 7.88
N CYS A 232 -11.20 18.93 9.21
CA CYS A 232 -10.13 19.47 10.07
C CYS A 232 -8.81 18.71 9.90
N TRP A 233 -8.85 17.39 9.71
CA TRP A 233 -7.63 16.62 9.41
C TRP A 233 -7.06 17.00 8.04
N TYR A 234 -7.91 17.14 7.04
CA TYR A 234 -7.50 17.44 5.67
C TYR A 234 -6.87 18.84 5.56
N TYR A 235 -7.53 19.86 6.10
CA TYR A 235 -7.08 21.25 5.99
C TYR A 235 -6.10 21.70 7.08
N GLY A 236 -6.07 21.03 8.23
CA GLY A 236 -5.34 21.48 9.41
C GLY A 236 -4.09 20.69 9.76
N LEU A 237 -4.01 19.38 9.42
CA LEU A 237 -2.88 18.54 9.86
C LEU A 237 -1.60 18.86 9.09
N ASP A 238 -0.68 19.56 9.74
CA ASP A 238 0.65 19.86 9.21
C ASP A 238 1.65 18.75 9.57
N LEU A 239 2.10 18.01 8.56
CA LEU A 239 3.09 16.94 8.68
C LEU A 239 4.53 17.39 8.35
N GLY A 240 4.81 18.67 8.25
CA GLY A 240 6.14 19.18 7.87
C GLY A 240 7.26 18.67 8.78
N SER A 241 7.03 18.58 10.09
CA SER A 241 7.99 17.99 11.05
C SER A 241 8.17 16.48 10.85
N TYR A 242 7.11 15.77 10.45
CA TYR A 242 7.14 14.35 10.17
C TYR A 242 7.92 14.04 8.88
N TYR A 243 7.77 14.85 7.84
CA TYR A 243 8.50 14.70 6.56
C TYR A 243 10.02 14.79 6.73
N LYS A 244 10.51 15.59 7.68
CA LYS A 244 11.95 15.68 7.97
C LYS A 244 12.57 14.39 8.42
N ARG A 245 11.79 13.49 9.01
CA ARG A 245 12.28 12.17 9.42
C ARG A 245 12.52 11.26 8.21
N THR A 246 11.74 11.43 7.15
CA THR A 246 11.86 10.65 5.91
C THR A 246 12.89 11.31 4.98
N ASN A 247 12.83 12.63 4.83
CA ASN A 247 13.76 13.40 4.01
C ASN A 247 14.17 14.69 4.76
N ALA A 248 15.31 14.65 5.44
CA ALA A 248 15.79 15.76 6.25
C ALA A 248 16.21 17.00 5.42
N ILE A 249 16.59 16.77 4.16
CA ILE A 249 17.12 17.83 3.28
C ILE A 249 16.00 18.49 2.47
N ASN A 250 15.14 17.67 1.87
CA ASN A 250 14.04 18.13 1.01
C ASN A 250 12.68 17.61 1.52
N PRO A 251 12.26 17.95 2.75
CA PRO A 251 11.11 17.33 3.41
C PRO A 251 9.82 17.43 2.60
N TYR A 252 9.62 18.57 1.92
CA TYR A 252 8.39 18.79 1.15
C TYR A 252 8.27 17.97 -0.14
N LYS A 253 9.35 17.31 -0.60
CA LYS A 253 9.22 16.29 -1.65
C LYS A 253 8.41 15.07 -1.21
N CYS A 254 8.33 14.84 0.10
CA CYS A 254 7.48 13.79 0.67
C CYS A 254 6.00 14.17 0.73
N TYR A 255 5.63 15.41 0.42
CA TYR A 255 4.26 15.89 0.47
C TYR A 255 3.36 15.18 -0.56
N ASN A 256 2.19 14.76 -0.12
CA ASN A 256 1.21 14.04 -0.92
C ASN A 256 -0.17 14.71 -0.85
N ASN A 257 -0.80 14.94 -2.00
CA ASN A 257 -2.14 15.51 -2.14
C ASN A 257 -3.17 14.53 -2.71
N ALA A 258 -2.75 13.34 -3.11
CA ALA A 258 -3.60 12.36 -3.76
C ALA A 258 -3.52 11.00 -3.04
N TYR A 259 -4.51 10.17 -3.22
CA TYR A 259 -4.49 8.78 -2.78
C TYR A 259 -3.66 7.92 -3.72
N THR A 260 -3.91 8.03 -5.00
CA THR A 260 -3.16 7.33 -6.05
C THR A 260 -1.70 7.80 -6.09
N MET A 261 -0.78 6.85 -6.30
CA MET A 261 0.64 7.18 -6.43
C MET A 261 0.92 8.03 -7.67
N GLN A 262 1.69 9.09 -7.48
CA GLN A 262 2.15 9.94 -8.58
C GLN A 262 2.92 9.13 -9.63
N GLY A 263 2.62 9.38 -10.90
CA GLY A 263 3.28 8.71 -12.03
C GLY A 263 2.74 7.33 -12.37
N LEU A 264 1.61 6.92 -11.78
CA LEU A 264 0.97 5.64 -12.09
C LEU A 264 0.47 5.59 -13.54
N VAL A 265 -0.30 6.60 -13.95
CA VAL A 265 -0.82 6.71 -15.32
C VAL A 265 -0.76 8.15 -15.82
N TYR A 266 -0.80 8.29 -17.14
CA TYR A 266 -0.80 9.56 -17.86
C TYR A 266 -1.88 9.54 -18.93
N LEU A 267 -2.52 10.68 -19.16
CA LEU A 267 -3.40 10.89 -20.30
C LEU A 267 -2.60 10.88 -21.62
N SER A 268 -3.29 10.75 -22.73
CA SER A 268 -2.68 10.72 -24.06
C SER A 268 -1.91 12.01 -24.42
N ASP A 269 -2.24 13.14 -23.81
CA ASP A 269 -1.54 14.43 -23.95
C ASP A 269 -0.31 14.56 -23.03
N GLY A 270 -0.06 13.58 -22.16
CA GLY A 270 1.03 13.55 -21.19
C GLY A 270 0.70 14.16 -19.83
N THR A 271 -0.56 14.55 -19.60
CA THR A 271 -1.01 15.03 -18.28
C THR A 271 -0.93 13.89 -17.26
N GLU A 272 -0.27 14.12 -16.15
CA GLU A 272 -0.14 13.17 -15.06
C GLU A 272 -1.45 13.12 -14.25
N TYR A 273 -1.91 11.92 -13.89
CA TYR A 273 -3.21 11.65 -13.28
C TYR A 273 -3.45 12.44 -11.99
N THR A 274 -2.48 12.47 -11.07
CA THR A 274 -2.68 13.17 -9.77
C THR A 274 -2.80 14.68 -9.94
N SER A 275 -2.30 15.23 -11.05
CA SER A 275 -2.49 16.63 -11.40
C SER A 275 -3.96 16.94 -11.73
N LEU A 276 -4.69 16.00 -12.36
CA LEU A 276 -6.13 16.14 -12.58
C LEU A 276 -6.92 16.13 -11.26
N VAL A 277 -6.54 15.24 -10.34
CA VAL A 277 -7.15 15.17 -9.01
C VAL A 277 -6.99 16.52 -8.29
N GLN A 278 -5.79 17.09 -8.30
CA GLN A 278 -5.51 18.40 -7.69
C GLN A 278 -6.30 19.53 -8.35
N GLU A 279 -6.40 19.54 -9.68
CA GLU A 279 -7.21 20.52 -10.42
C GLU A 279 -8.69 20.45 -10.02
N LYS A 280 -9.25 19.25 -9.93
CA LYS A 280 -10.65 19.02 -9.52
C LYS A 280 -10.91 19.47 -8.07
N LEU A 281 -9.92 19.33 -7.19
CA LEU A 281 -9.98 19.83 -5.81
C LEU A 281 -9.75 21.36 -5.72
N GLY A 282 -9.45 22.04 -6.83
CA GLY A 282 -9.14 23.45 -6.84
C GLY A 282 -7.84 23.80 -6.10
N LEU A 283 -6.93 22.84 -5.95
CA LEU A 283 -5.64 23.07 -5.31
C LEU A 283 -4.67 23.72 -6.29
N PRO A 284 -3.85 24.69 -5.84
CA PRO A 284 -2.78 25.24 -6.66
C PRO A 284 -1.74 24.15 -6.97
N ALA A 285 -1.05 24.32 -8.10
CA ALA A 285 0.07 23.45 -8.44
C ALA A 285 1.11 23.46 -7.31
N TYR A 286 1.66 22.29 -6.99
CA TYR A 286 2.67 22.18 -5.95
C TYR A 286 3.97 22.89 -6.35
N ASP A 287 4.46 23.78 -5.50
CA ASP A 287 5.65 24.62 -5.74
C ASP A 287 6.96 24.02 -5.19
N GLY A 288 6.91 22.88 -4.53
CA GLY A 288 8.06 22.22 -3.88
C GLY A 288 8.29 22.61 -2.42
N GLU A 289 7.53 23.56 -1.88
CA GLU A 289 7.75 24.10 -0.53
C GLU A 289 6.47 24.19 0.31
N THR A 290 5.33 24.51 -0.34
CA THR A 290 4.08 24.79 0.37
C THR A 290 3.11 23.60 0.31
N MET A 291 2.59 23.18 1.45
CA MET A 291 1.54 22.16 1.50
C MET A 291 0.20 22.76 1.07
N THR A 292 -0.15 22.58 -0.20
CA THR A 292 -1.23 23.30 -0.87
C THR A 292 -2.63 23.00 -0.38
N ARG A 293 -2.85 21.85 0.31
CA ARG A 293 -4.15 21.53 0.93
C ARG A 293 -4.36 22.19 2.29
N LEU A 294 -3.28 22.62 2.97
CA LEU A 294 -3.41 23.30 4.26
C LEU A 294 -4.03 24.67 4.09
N ASP A 295 -5.08 24.93 4.84
CA ASP A 295 -5.83 26.18 4.80
C ASP A 295 -6.34 26.50 6.21
N SER A 296 -5.69 27.44 6.86
CA SER A 296 -6.01 27.81 8.23
C SER A 296 -7.40 28.45 8.38
N GLU A 297 -7.90 29.14 7.36
CA GLU A 297 -9.24 29.76 7.42
C GLU A 297 -10.31 28.66 7.35
N LYS A 298 -10.17 27.73 6.41
CA LYS A 298 -11.08 26.54 6.32
C LYS A 298 -10.97 25.68 7.57
N PHE A 299 -9.76 25.46 8.09
CA PHE A 299 -9.59 24.68 9.32
C PHE A 299 -10.37 25.29 10.49
N GLU A 300 -10.24 26.59 10.74
CA GLU A 300 -10.98 27.25 11.82
C GLU A 300 -12.50 27.26 11.59
N GLU A 301 -12.95 27.40 10.36
CA GLU A 301 -14.37 27.28 10.00
C GLU A 301 -14.90 25.89 10.31
N TYR A 302 -14.23 24.83 9.79
CA TYR A 302 -14.66 23.45 10.06
C TYR A 302 -14.48 23.02 11.51
N LYS A 303 -13.46 23.50 12.21
CA LYS A 303 -13.31 23.27 13.65
C LYS A 303 -14.49 23.84 14.44
N ALA A 304 -14.88 25.08 14.13
CA ALA A 304 -16.05 25.68 14.79
C ALA A 304 -17.33 24.92 14.50
N GLN A 305 -17.57 24.53 13.25
CA GLN A 305 -18.71 23.72 12.85
C GLN A 305 -18.71 22.35 13.56
N ALA A 306 -17.59 21.61 13.49
CA ALA A 306 -17.44 20.30 14.13
C ALA A 306 -17.69 20.38 15.64
N MET A 307 -17.14 21.38 16.32
CA MET A 307 -17.36 21.55 17.77
C MET A 307 -18.83 21.81 18.10
N GLU A 308 -19.54 22.61 17.30
CA GLU A 308 -20.98 22.87 17.49
C GLU A 308 -21.80 21.59 17.29
N GLU A 309 -21.65 20.94 16.13
CA GLU A 309 -22.42 19.74 15.74
C GLU A 309 -22.14 18.57 16.67
N LEU A 310 -20.88 18.30 16.98
CA LEU A 310 -20.46 17.18 17.82
C LEU A 310 -20.81 17.39 19.31
N THR A 311 -20.73 18.62 19.83
CA THR A 311 -21.21 18.92 21.18
C THR A 311 -22.71 18.67 21.27
N ALA A 312 -23.49 19.05 20.26
CA ALA A 312 -24.92 18.78 20.20
C ALA A 312 -25.23 17.27 20.09
N ALA A 313 -24.35 16.49 19.47
CA ALA A 313 -24.43 15.03 19.40
C ALA A 313 -23.90 14.32 20.66
N GLY A 314 -23.39 15.06 21.67
CA GLY A 314 -22.92 14.51 22.94
C GLY A 314 -21.46 14.08 22.97
N VAL A 315 -20.67 14.42 21.96
CA VAL A 315 -19.22 14.17 21.92
C VAL A 315 -18.52 15.07 22.95
N THR A 316 -17.55 14.49 23.64
CA THR A 316 -16.70 15.20 24.60
C THR A 316 -15.35 15.51 23.96
N PHE A 317 -14.86 16.74 24.18
CA PHE A 317 -13.55 17.19 23.72
C PHE A 317 -12.53 17.22 24.86
N PRO A 318 -11.22 17.01 24.59
CA PRO A 318 -10.68 16.65 23.26
C PRO A 318 -11.13 15.25 22.82
N VAL A 319 -11.22 15.05 21.50
CA VAL A 319 -11.41 13.70 20.94
C VAL A 319 -10.08 12.96 20.94
N HIS A 320 -10.05 11.76 21.50
CA HIS A 320 -8.85 10.95 21.63
C HIS A 320 -8.68 10.01 20.42
N ALA A 321 -7.66 10.25 19.62
CA ALA A 321 -7.26 9.39 18.51
C ALA A 321 -6.20 8.40 18.98
N ARG A 322 -6.50 7.09 19.00
CA ARG A 322 -5.54 6.03 19.41
C ARG A 322 -4.75 5.51 18.21
N TYR A 323 -3.43 5.52 18.36
CA TYR A 323 -2.47 5.01 17.39
C TYR A 323 -1.58 3.94 18.02
N PHE A 324 -1.40 2.81 17.34
CA PHE A 324 -0.66 1.66 17.86
C PHE A 324 0.66 1.45 17.15
N ILE A 325 1.70 1.17 17.93
CA ILE A 325 3.05 0.84 17.44
C ILE A 325 3.51 -0.51 17.99
N ALA A 326 4.47 -1.14 17.34
CA ALA A 326 5.10 -2.35 17.87
C ALA A 326 5.86 -2.04 19.18
N GLY A 327 5.56 -2.75 20.25
CA GLY A 327 6.24 -2.62 21.54
C GLY A 327 7.73 -2.95 21.41
N GLY A 328 8.57 -2.15 22.03
CA GLY A 328 10.03 -2.29 21.98
C GLY A 328 10.68 -1.75 20.69
N ASN A 329 9.93 -1.22 19.75
CA ASN A 329 10.47 -0.57 18.56
C ASN A 329 10.69 0.93 18.83
N GLN A 330 11.94 1.30 19.14
CA GLN A 330 12.29 2.70 19.46
C GLN A 330 12.07 3.64 18.26
N THR A 331 12.40 3.23 17.06
CA THR A 331 12.18 4.04 15.84
C THR A 331 10.70 4.35 15.61
N ALA A 332 9.83 3.36 15.82
CA ALA A 332 8.37 3.57 15.73
C ALA A 332 7.86 4.53 16.82
N LEU A 333 8.39 4.39 18.06
CA LEU A 333 8.05 5.29 19.16
C LEU A 333 8.48 6.74 18.88
N ASP A 334 9.70 6.94 18.38
CA ASP A 334 10.20 8.27 18.04
C ASP A 334 9.37 8.90 16.91
N SER A 335 8.99 8.13 15.89
CA SER A 335 8.11 8.58 14.82
C SER A 335 6.71 8.94 15.33
N ALA A 336 6.15 8.10 16.21
CA ALA A 336 4.84 8.36 16.80
C ALA A 336 4.84 9.62 17.71
N ASN A 337 5.95 9.88 18.42
CA ASN A 337 6.08 11.10 19.21
C ASN A 337 6.14 12.37 18.35
N VAL A 338 6.83 12.32 17.20
CA VAL A 338 6.81 13.45 16.23
C VAL A 338 5.40 13.65 15.68
N LEU A 339 4.70 12.56 15.35
CA LEU A 339 3.31 12.64 14.91
C LEU A 339 2.41 13.24 16.00
N LYS A 340 2.57 12.83 17.25
CA LYS A 340 1.83 13.39 18.39
C LYS A 340 2.05 14.89 18.54
N GLN A 341 3.30 15.35 18.38
CA GLN A 341 3.59 16.77 18.40
C GLN A 341 2.94 17.52 17.22
N ALA A 342 2.97 16.93 16.02
CA ALA A 342 2.28 17.50 14.86
C ALA A 342 0.76 17.64 15.09
N PHE A 343 0.13 16.68 15.76
CA PHE A 343 -1.29 16.78 16.17
C PHE A 343 -1.53 17.93 17.15
N SER A 344 -0.73 18.04 18.20
CA SER A 344 -0.84 19.12 19.19
C SER A 344 -0.65 20.50 18.55
N ASP A 345 0.36 20.64 17.67
CA ASP A 345 0.66 21.90 16.97
C ASP A 345 -0.46 22.28 15.97
N SER A 346 -1.06 21.28 15.30
CA SER A 346 -2.08 21.49 14.26
C SER A 346 -3.48 21.72 14.83
N PHE A 347 -3.89 20.93 15.82
CA PHE A 347 -5.27 20.88 16.29
C PHE A 347 -5.48 21.59 17.63
N GLY A 348 -4.42 21.72 18.43
CA GLY A 348 -4.50 22.09 19.84
C GLY A 348 -4.95 20.94 20.73
N ASP A 349 -4.51 20.98 22.00
CA ASP A 349 -4.80 19.91 22.97
C ASP A 349 -6.27 19.90 23.46
N ASP A 350 -7.07 20.86 23.02
CA ASP A 350 -8.48 21.01 23.36
C ASP A 350 -9.44 20.42 22.32
N PHE A 351 -8.94 20.01 21.13
CA PHE A 351 -9.76 19.52 20.03
C PHE A 351 -9.49 18.04 19.70
N ILE A 352 -8.30 17.70 19.21
CA ILE A 352 -7.90 16.33 18.88
C ILE A 352 -6.56 16.01 19.51
N VAL A 353 -6.49 14.95 20.31
CA VAL A 353 -5.27 14.49 20.98
C VAL A 353 -4.89 13.10 20.48
N LEU A 354 -3.60 12.90 20.16
CA LEU A 354 -3.07 11.61 19.77
C LEU A 354 -2.59 10.82 21.01
N ASP A 355 -3.19 9.66 21.23
CA ASP A 355 -2.74 8.68 22.22
C ASP A 355 -1.93 7.57 21.53
N ILE A 356 -0.72 7.33 22.04
CA ILE A 356 0.17 6.30 21.50
C ILE A 356 0.10 5.08 22.42
N ASP A 357 -0.32 3.96 21.85
CA ASP A 357 -0.36 2.65 22.50
C ASP A 357 0.57 1.66 21.80
N SER A 358 0.79 0.49 22.40
CA SER A 358 1.64 -0.54 21.81
C SER A 358 0.98 -1.92 21.85
N TYR A 359 1.32 -2.74 20.87
CA TYR A 359 1.04 -4.17 20.86
C TYR A 359 2.34 -4.98 21.02
N VAL A 360 2.24 -6.21 21.51
CA VAL A 360 3.40 -7.00 21.89
C VAL A 360 3.77 -8.07 20.87
N SER A 361 2.80 -8.82 20.36
CA SER A 361 3.07 -9.99 19.52
C SER A 361 2.40 -9.93 18.15
N SER A 362 1.18 -9.43 18.06
CA SER A 362 0.40 -9.44 16.83
C SER A 362 -0.49 -8.20 16.70
N LEU A 363 -0.17 -7.38 15.72
CA LEU A 363 -1.00 -6.23 15.36
C LEU A 363 -2.43 -6.66 15.00
N SER A 364 -2.59 -7.74 14.23
CA SER A 364 -3.93 -8.21 13.86
C SER A 364 -4.73 -8.61 15.09
N LYS A 365 -4.24 -9.55 15.89
CA LYS A 365 -4.98 -10.10 17.03
C LYS A 365 -5.19 -9.12 18.18
N GLU A 366 -4.26 -8.21 18.41
CA GLU A 366 -4.30 -7.30 19.56
C GLU A 366 -4.97 -5.96 19.24
N VAL A 367 -5.00 -5.54 17.97
CA VAL A 367 -5.42 -4.19 17.57
C VAL A 367 -6.49 -4.20 16.49
N ARG A 368 -6.21 -4.88 15.34
CA ARG A 368 -7.07 -4.82 14.14
C ARG A 368 -8.36 -5.62 14.31
N ASP A 369 -8.26 -6.91 14.63
CA ASP A 369 -9.43 -7.77 14.80
C ASP A 369 -10.38 -7.23 15.88
N PRO A 370 -9.87 -6.72 17.05
CA PRO A 370 -10.70 -6.05 18.05
C PRO A 370 -11.00 -4.58 17.75
N ARG A 371 -10.63 -4.03 16.57
CA ARG A 371 -10.94 -2.66 16.10
C ARG A 371 -10.55 -1.54 17.07
N ARG A 372 -9.42 -1.66 17.77
CA ARG A 372 -9.02 -0.75 18.86
C ARG A 372 -8.39 0.57 18.42
N GLN A 373 -7.81 0.61 17.20
CA GLN A 373 -7.14 1.80 16.67
C GLN A 373 -8.16 2.79 16.10
N SER A 374 -7.88 4.10 16.24
CA SER A 374 -8.70 5.16 15.66
C SER A 374 -8.46 5.32 14.15
N PHE A 375 -7.22 5.10 13.72
CA PHE A 375 -6.79 5.21 12.34
C PHE A 375 -5.53 4.37 12.13
N VAL A 376 -5.16 4.21 10.88
CA VAL A 376 -3.85 3.69 10.47
C VAL A 376 -3.24 4.63 9.43
N ILE A 377 -1.92 4.81 9.49
CA ILE A 377 -1.15 5.36 8.36
C ILE A 377 -0.65 4.16 7.59
N ASN A 378 -1.19 3.97 6.41
CA ASN A 378 -0.86 2.82 5.59
C ASN A 378 -0.56 3.25 4.16
N GLY A 379 0.25 2.48 3.44
CA GLY A 379 0.65 2.76 2.08
C GLY A 379 0.22 1.68 1.13
N TRP A 380 -0.15 2.07 -0.09
CA TRP A 380 -0.42 1.17 -1.19
C TRP A 380 0.52 1.44 -2.35
N GLY A 381 1.04 0.40 -2.95
CA GLY A 381 1.80 0.46 -4.19
C GLY A 381 1.08 -0.38 -5.24
N ALA A 382 0.71 0.24 -6.34
CA ALA A 382 -0.09 -0.40 -7.36
C ALA A 382 0.45 -1.77 -7.80
N ASP A 383 -0.46 -2.72 -7.92
CA ASP A 383 -0.20 -4.05 -8.47
C ASP A 383 -0.25 -4.04 -10.00
N TYR A 384 -0.98 -3.08 -10.57
CA TYR A 384 -1.12 -2.85 -12.02
C TYR A 384 -1.38 -1.37 -12.31
N GLY A 385 -1.19 -0.98 -13.56
CA GLY A 385 -1.22 0.41 -14.03
C GLY A 385 -2.61 0.97 -14.29
N ASP A 386 -3.45 1.07 -13.24
CA ASP A 386 -4.77 1.70 -13.32
C ASP A 386 -5.19 2.26 -11.95
N PRO A 387 -5.85 3.43 -11.88
CA PRO A 387 -6.35 3.99 -10.61
C PRO A 387 -7.35 3.10 -9.88
N GLN A 388 -8.00 2.17 -10.59
CA GLN A 388 -8.89 1.17 -10.01
C GLN A 388 -8.20 0.39 -8.89
N ASN A 389 -6.90 0.11 -9.01
CA ASN A 389 -6.13 -0.61 -7.99
C ASN A 389 -6.01 0.12 -6.64
N TYR A 390 -6.20 1.44 -6.65
CA TYR A 390 -6.30 2.26 -5.44
C TYR A 390 -7.76 2.43 -5.01
N LEU A 391 -8.59 3.00 -5.88
CA LEU A 391 -9.92 3.45 -5.51
C LEU A 391 -10.91 2.31 -5.28
N GLY A 392 -10.75 1.19 -6.02
CA GLY A 392 -11.60 0.01 -5.84
C GLY A 392 -11.49 -0.65 -4.46
N GLN A 393 -10.43 -0.36 -3.70
CA GLN A 393 -10.27 -0.88 -2.34
C GLN A 393 -11.08 -0.11 -1.30
N GLU A 394 -11.53 1.11 -1.62
CA GLU A 394 -12.22 2.01 -0.70
C GLU A 394 -13.74 2.02 -0.93
N THR A 395 -14.24 1.29 -1.93
CA THR A 395 -15.68 1.22 -2.21
C THR A 395 -16.43 0.44 -1.14
N ASP A 396 -17.70 0.80 -0.88
CA ASP A 396 -18.54 0.16 0.12
C ASP A 396 -19.03 -1.25 -0.25
N ASP A 397 -18.86 -1.64 -1.51
CA ASP A 397 -19.16 -2.96 -2.06
C ASP A 397 -17.90 -3.84 -2.28
N SER A 398 -16.71 -3.39 -1.83
CA SER A 398 -15.48 -4.15 -1.99
C SER A 398 -15.32 -5.22 -0.92
N ASP A 399 -15.38 -6.50 -1.34
CA ASP A 399 -15.14 -7.65 -0.45
C ASP A 399 -13.64 -7.86 -0.11
N ASN A 400 -12.75 -7.22 -0.86
CA ASN A 400 -11.30 -7.43 -0.79
C ASN A 400 -10.52 -6.17 -0.37
N ALA A 401 -11.18 -5.18 0.19
CA ALA A 401 -10.54 -3.96 0.64
C ALA A 401 -9.52 -4.26 1.74
N TYR A 402 -8.25 -4.23 1.39
CA TYR A 402 -7.14 -4.54 2.31
C TYR A 402 -7.21 -3.70 3.60
N TYR A 403 -7.62 -2.45 3.49
CA TYR A 403 -7.77 -1.55 4.63
C TYR A 403 -9.12 -1.73 5.35
N MET A 404 -10.16 -2.02 4.60
CA MET A 404 -11.53 -2.14 5.06
C MET A 404 -11.73 -3.34 6.01
N VAL A 405 -11.04 -4.45 5.74
CA VAL A 405 -11.05 -5.63 6.63
C VAL A 405 -10.22 -5.45 7.89
N GLN A 406 -9.40 -4.38 7.96
CA GLN A 406 -8.51 -4.11 9.09
C GLN A 406 -9.01 -3.00 10.01
N LEU A 407 -9.99 -2.24 9.55
CA LEU A 407 -10.63 -1.13 10.25
C LEU A 407 -12.15 -1.32 10.13
N GLY A 408 -12.93 -0.74 11.04
CA GLY A 408 -14.36 -0.61 10.85
C GLY A 408 -14.64 0.29 9.66
N HIS A 409 -15.36 -0.23 8.66
CA HIS A 409 -15.72 0.51 7.46
C HIS A 409 -16.96 1.40 7.68
N ALA A 410 -17.22 2.31 6.75
CA ALA A 410 -18.39 3.16 6.77
C ALA A 410 -19.71 2.38 6.79
N VAL A 411 -19.77 1.19 6.18
CA VAL A 411 -20.94 0.30 6.23
C VAL A 411 -21.26 -0.19 7.65
N ASP A 412 -20.25 -0.28 8.51
CA ASP A 412 -20.38 -0.66 9.92
C ASP A 412 -20.75 0.53 10.82
N SER A 413 -20.65 1.76 10.31
CA SER A 413 -20.97 2.99 11.05
C SER A 413 -22.46 3.13 11.31
N GLU A 414 -22.84 3.79 12.40
CA GLU A 414 -24.24 4.20 12.68
C GLU A 414 -24.67 5.45 11.87
N SER A 415 -23.75 6.13 11.17
CA SER A 415 -24.02 7.35 10.41
C SER A 415 -24.56 7.05 9.01
N ASP A 416 -25.84 7.37 8.77
CA ASP A 416 -26.44 7.27 7.44
C ASP A 416 -25.79 8.24 6.44
N GLU A 417 -25.37 9.44 6.91
CA GLU A 417 -24.69 10.44 6.07
C GLU A 417 -23.35 9.93 5.56
N LEU A 418 -22.55 9.30 6.43
CA LEU A 418 -21.28 8.70 6.03
C LEU A 418 -21.46 7.55 5.05
N LYS A 419 -22.46 6.68 5.27
CA LYS A 419 -22.82 5.61 4.33
C LYS A 419 -23.21 6.13 2.97
N ASP A 420 -24.00 7.22 2.93
CA ASP A 420 -24.42 7.86 1.67
C ASP A 420 -23.22 8.44 0.91
N LEU A 421 -22.26 9.06 1.58
CA LEU A 421 -21.02 9.54 0.97
C LEU A 421 -20.19 8.39 0.35
N TYR A 422 -20.04 7.28 1.06
CA TYR A 422 -19.32 6.12 0.50
C TYR A 422 -20.06 5.46 -0.65
N SER A 423 -21.41 5.42 -0.60
CA SER A 423 -22.23 4.94 -1.72
C SER A 423 -22.08 5.82 -2.97
N GLN A 424 -22.07 7.16 -2.80
CA GLN A 424 -21.80 8.08 -3.91
C GLN A 424 -20.38 7.90 -4.48
N PHE A 425 -19.40 7.75 -3.62
CA PHE A 425 -18.02 7.45 -4.04
C PHE A 425 -17.97 6.13 -4.84
N THR A 426 -18.59 5.06 -4.34
CA THR A 426 -18.68 3.77 -5.01
C THR A 426 -19.33 3.88 -6.40
N GLU A 427 -20.42 4.66 -6.52
CA GLU A 427 -21.05 4.91 -7.82
C GLU A 427 -20.11 5.61 -8.81
N LEU A 428 -19.29 6.57 -8.34
CA LEU A 428 -18.29 7.24 -9.17
C LEU A 428 -17.18 6.30 -9.63
N VAL A 429 -16.66 5.45 -8.73
CA VAL A 429 -15.65 4.44 -9.06
C VAL A 429 -16.20 3.43 -10.07
N ASN A 430 -17.39 2.89 -9.83
CA ASN A 430 -18.04 1.93 -10.74
C ASN A 430 -18.32 2.52 -12.12
N LYS A 431 -18.70 3.81 -12.18
CA LYS A 431 -18.87 4.54 -13.45
C LYS A 431 -17.54 4.67 -14.20
N ALA A 432 -16.44 4.97 -13.51
CA ALA A 432 -15.11 5.04 -14.13
C ALA A 432 -14.65 3.66 -14.60
N ASP A 433 -14.87 2.62 -13.81
CA ASP A 433 -14.49 1.23 -14.15
C ASP A 433 -15.23 0.70 -15.40
N ALA A 434 -16.46 1.17 -15.63
CA ALA A 434 -17.24 0.81 -16.81
C ALA A 434 -16.70 1.42 -18.12
N ILE A 435 -15.79 2.39 -18.09
CA ILE A 435 -15.15 2.97 -19.28
C ILE A 435 -13.95 2.12 -19.64
N THR A 436 -14.02 1.37 -20.75
CA THR A 436 -12.97 0.41 -21.16
C THR A 436 -12.32 0.72 -22.50
N ASP A 437 -12.94 1.57 -23.33
CA ASP A 437 -12.54 1.88 -24.70
C ASP A 437 -11.89 3.28 -24.87
N ASP A 438 -11.90 4.11 -23.82
CA ASP A 438 -11.29 5.44 -23.80
C ASP A 438 -10.57 5.66 -22.47
N LEU A 439 -9.24 5.47 -22.47
CA LEU A 439 -8.42 5.58 -21.25
C LEU A 439 -8.37 7.00 -20.69
N ASP A 440 -8.39 8.03 -21.54
CA ASP A 440 -8.40 9.41 -21.06
C ASP A 440 -9.71 9.71 -20.31
N ALA A 441 -10.85 9.33 -20.89
CA ALA A 441 -12.14 9.47 -20.24
C ALA A 441 -12.25 8.62 -18.95
N ARG A 442 -11.64 7.42 -18.93
CA ARG A 442 -11.54 6.56 -17.75
C ARG A 442 -10.76 7.27 -16.61
N TYR A 443 -9.58 7.79 -16.92
CA TYR A 443 -8.73 8.46 -15.93
C TYR A 443 -9.34 9.77 -15.43
N GLU A 444 -10.01 10.53 -16.30
CA GLU A 444 -10.77 11.71 -15.88
C GLU A 444 -11.92 11.36 -14.90
N ALA A 445 -12.64 10.27 -15.16
CA ALA A 445 -13.71 9.79 -14.29
C ALA A 445 -13.18 9.29 -12.93
N TYR A 446 -12.05 8.57 -12.92
CA TYR A 446 -11.39 8.20 -11.67
C TYR A 446 -10.87 9.42 -10.89
N ALA A 447 -10.32 10.42 -11.57
CA ALA A 447 -9.89 11.66 -10.91
C ALA A 447 -11.07 12.42 -10.28
N GLU A 448 -12.28 12.31 -10.86
CA GLU A 448 -13.52 12.85 -10.24
C GLU A 448 -13.89 12.07 -8.97
N ALA A 449 -13.81 10.73 -9.01
CA ALA A 449 -14.08 9.88 -7.86
C ALA A 449 -13.07 10.13 -6.72
N GLU A 450 -11.77 10.21 -7.05
CA GLU A 450 -10.74 10.48 -6.06
C GLU A 450 -10.86 11.88 -5.46
N ALA A 451 -11.14 12.89 -6.27
CA ALA A 451 -11.37 14.24 -5.80
C ALA A 451 -12.60 14.33 -4.87
N PHE A 452 -13.68 13.59 -5.18
CA PHE A 452 -14.85 13.48 -4.30
C PHE A 452 -14.47 12.88 -2.94
N MET A 453 -13.74 11.76 -2.93
CA MET A 453 -13.28 11.09 -1.71
C MET A 453 -12.42 12.01 -0.84
N LEU A 454 -11.52 12.77 -1.46
CA LEU A 454 -10.61 13.69 -0.76
C LEU A 454 -11.31 14.98 -0.32
N ASP A 455 -12.25 15.51 -1.11
CA ASP A 455 -13.02 16.70 -0.71
C ASP A 455 -13.88 16.42 0.53
N HIS A 456 -14.50 15.24 0.62
CA HIS A 456 -15.22 14.79 1.80
C HIS A 456 -14.32 14.23 2.91
N ALA A 457 -13.00 14.27 2.72
CA ALA A 457 -11.99 13.76 3.63
C ALA A 457 -12.29 12.34 4.15
N LEU A 458 -12.77 11.44 3.26
CA LEU A 458 -13.01 10.04 3.61
C LEU A 458 -11.71 9.32 3.95
N ILE A 459 -10.61 9.73 3.32
CA ILE A 459 -9.22 9.47 3.71
C ILE A 459 -8.44 10.78 3.68
N VAL A 460 -7.23 10.81 4.27
CA VAL A 460 -6.36 11.99 4.22
C VAL A 460 -4.97 11.59 3.72
N PRO A 461 -4.49 12.16 2.60
CA PRO A 461 -3.14 11.91 2.11
C PRO A 461 -2.08 12.27 3.15
N ALA A 462 -1.06 11.43 3.30
CA ALA A 462 0.00 11.63 4.27
C ALA A 462 1.33 11.99 3.61
N TYR A 463 2.04 11.03 3.01
CA TYR A 463 3.37 11.28 2.46
C TYR A 463 3.77 10.26 1.39
N PHE A 464 4.83 10.59 0.65
CA PHE A 464 5.67 9.68 -0.11
C PHE A 464 6.94 9.37 0.66
N ASP A 465 7.48 8.17 0.52
CA ASP A 465 8.75 7.79 1.14
C ASP A 465 9.92 8.04 0.17
N ILE A 466 10.77 9.02 0.51
CA ILE A 466 11.93 9.44 -0.28
C ILE A 466 13.13 9.53 0.65
N SER A 467 14.00 8.53 0.59
CA SER A 467 15.22 8.47 1.41
C SER A 467 16.47 8.95 0.65
N TRP A 468 17.60 8.98 1.34
CA TRP A 468 18.92 9.30 0.79
C TRP A 468 19.90 8.14 1.03
N GLU A 469 20.80 7.98 0.08
CA GLU A 469 21.89 7.01 0.12
C GLU A 469 23.23 7.67 -0.13
#